data_51bacd02746647e162c45ad0906e9c2e
#
_entry.id   51bacd02746647e162c45ad0906e9c2e
#
_cell.length_a   1.000
_cell.length_b   1.000
_cell.length_c   1.000
_cell.angle_alpha   90.00
_cell.angle_beta   90.00
_cell.angle_gamma   90.00
#
_symmetry.space_group_name_H-M   'P 1'
#
loop_
_entity.id
_entity.type
_entity.pdbx_description
1 polymer ?
#
loop_
_entity_poly.entity_id
_entity_poly.type
_entity_poly.pdbx_seq_one_letter_code
_entity_poly.pdbx_strand_id
1 'polypeptide(L)'
;MKKTLLLLLISLLTTTFGFSQSLSLSDANGPIANNGTVIITGSVDSILISRIYCTNNSASTINVRVKKEYISVIPGTYNTYCWGNCYDSSLYISGITVPIGAGATDTSNFIGDYNGHGIPGSSTIKYTFYDDANPTDEVSVNVQYSGTVGLDVLLSDVDFSAAYPNPATNQVSFNYSLPVGISEASIIIRDILGNTVKKSLITDQEGKIVMNTKDLTNGMYFYSVVVNEKMISSRKLVISR
;
A
#
# COMPACT_ATOMS: atom_id res chain seq x y z
N MET A 1 -68.00 -48.50 3.33
CA MET A 1 -67.94 -47.02 3.16
C MET A 1 -66.62 -46.54 3.58
N LYS A 2 -65.69 -46.33 2.63
CA LYS A 2 -64.35 -45.85 2.90
C LYS A 2 -64.32 -44.32 2.69
N LYS A 3 -64.06 -43.54 3.74
CA LYS A 3 -63.86 -42.07 3.65
C LYS A 3 -62.40 -41.80 3.29
N THR A 4 -62.19 -41.37 2.06
CA THR A 4 -60.86 -40.84 1.61
C THR A 4 -60.71 -39.41 2.13
N LEU A 5 -59.73 -39.22 3.03
CA LEU A 5 -59.31 -37.91 3.55
C LEU A 5 -58.31 -37.29 2.55
N LEU A 6 -58.73 -36.27 1.83
CA LEU A 6 -57.89 -35.48 0.90
C LEU A 6 -57.09 -34.46 1.70
N LEU A 7 -55.80 -34.72 1.95
CA LEU A 7 -54.89 -33.79 2.56
C LEU A 7 -54.41 -32.80 1.48
N LEU A 8 -54.92 -31.57 1.55
CA LEU A 8 -54.50 -30.46 0.72
C LEU A 8 -53.16 -29.91 1.32
N LEU A 9 -52.04 -30.26 0.70
CA LEU A 9 -50.73 -29.72 1.05
C LEU A 9 -50.63 -28.30 0.45
N ILE A 10 -50.88 -27.26 1.25
CA ILE A 10 -50.62 -25.87 0.87
C ILE A 10 -49.09 -25.66 1.06
N SER A 11 -48.36 -25.75 -0.02
CA SER A 11 -46.95 -25.34 -0.08
C SER A 11 -46.90 -23.83 0.01
N LEU A 12 -46.53 -23.31 1.20
CA LEU A 12 -46.27 -21.90 1.42
C LEU A 12 -44.92 -21.54 0.74
N LEU A 13 -44.98 -21.06 -0.51
CA LEU A 13 -43.84 -20.50 -1.21
C LEU A 13 -43.48 -19.20 -0.50
N THR A 14 -42.56 -19.25 0.45
CA THR A 14 -41.91 -18.05 0.98
C THR A 14 -40.97 -17.50 -0.09
N THR A 15 -41.44 -16.57 -0.91
CA THR A 15 -40.56 -15.73 -1.74
C THR A 15 -39.74 -14.88 -0.81
N THR A 16 -38.51 -15.28 -0.56
CA THR A 16 -37.51 -14.38 0.00
C THR A 16 -37.26 -13.29 -1.04
N PHE A 17 -37.84 -12.11 -0.84
CA PHE A 17 -37.40 -10.92 -1.54
C PHE A 17 -35.94 -10.65 -1.11
N GLY A 18 -34.99 -11.25 -1.81
CA GLY A 18 -33.63 -10.83 -1.75
C GLY A 18 -33.61 -9.39 -2.28
N PHE A 19 -33.32 -8.42 -1.44
CA PHE A 19 -32.94 -7.08 -1.91
C PHE A 19 -31.66 -7.25 -2.69
N SER A 20 -31.75 -7.45 -4.01
CA SER A 20 -30.60 -7.36 -4.89
C SER A 20 -30.19 -5.91 -4.89
N GLN A 21 -28.96 -5.61 -4.48
CA GLN A 21 -28.40 -4.27 -4.63
C GLN A 21 -28.45 -3.88 -6.10
N SER A 22 -29.01 -2.71 -6.39
CA SER A 22 -29.10 -2.20 -7.76
C SER A 22 -27.74 -1.76 -8.30
N LEU A 23 -26.77 -1.52 -7.42
CA LEU A 23 -25.42 -1.09 -7.77
C LEU A 23 -24.39 -2.16 -7.44
N SER A 24 -23.38 -2.30 -8.28
CA SER A 24 -22.18 -3.09 -8.01
C SER A 24 -20.92 -2.33 -8.41
N LEU A 25 -19.80 -2.66 -7.75
CA LEU A 25 -18.52 -2.00 -8.01
C LEU A 25 -17.51 -2.98 -8.62
N SER A 26 -16.62 -2.41 -9.43
CA SER A 26 -15.45 -3.11 -9.98
C SER A 26 -14.30 -2.13 -10.16
N ASP A 27 -13.13 -2.65 -10.43
CA ASP A 27 -11.97 -1.90 -10.91
C ASP A 27 -11.36 -2.60 -12.14
N ALA A 28 -10.17 -2.21 -12.56
CA ALA A 28 -9.46 -2.84 -13.67
C ALA A 28 -9.08 -4.31 -13.41
N ASN A 29 -9.08 -4.75 -12.14
CA ASN A 29 -8.73 -6.12 -11.73
C ASN A 29 -9.98 -7.03 -11.61
N GLY A 30 -11.19 -6.46 -11.61
CA GLY A 30 -12.43 -7.20 -11.58
C GLY A 30 -13.44 -6.69 -10.56
N PRO A 31 -14.45 -7.53 -10.21
CA PRO A 31 -15.53 -7.16 -9.28
C PRO A 31 -15.00 -6.91 -7.86
N ILE A 32 -15.59 -5.90 -7.19
CA ILE A 32 -15.33 -5.56 -5.81
C ILE A 32 -16.58 -5.92 -4.98
N ALA A 33 -16.39 -6.76 -3.96
CA ALA A 33 -17.46 -7.08 -3.02
C ALA A 33 -17.91 -5.82 -2.26
N ASN A 34 -19.21 -5.78 -1.88
CA ASN A 34 -19.69 -4.69 -1.02
C ASN A 34 -18.89 -4.63 0.29
N ASN A 35 -18.43 -3.44 0.66
CA ASN A 35 -17.45 -3.19 1.74
C ASN A 35 -16.07 -3.85 1.51
N GLY A 36 -15.77 -4.33 0.31
CA GLY A 36 -14.45 -4.87 -0.05
C GLY A 36 -13.35 -3.82 0.05
N THR A 37 -12.10 -4.28 0.02
CA THR A 37 -10.93 -3.39 0.09
C THR A 37 -10.12 -3.44 -1.19
N VAL A 38 -9.83 -2.28 -1.75
CA VAL A 38 -8.87 -2.07 -2.85
C VAL A 38 -7.62 -1.42 -2.27
N ILE A 39 -6.44 -1.96 -2.59
CA ILE A 39 -5.17 -1.45 -2.08
C ILE A 39 -4.43 -0.75 -3.23
N ILE A 40 -4.08 0.51 -3.02
CA ILE A 40 -3.28 1.33 -3.93
C ILE A 40 -1.94 1.61 -3.26
N THR A 41 -0.85 1.16 -3.87
CA THR A 41 0.50 1.37 -3.34
C THR A 41 1.34 2.24 -4.27
N GLY A 42 2.23 3.04 -3.70
CA GLY A 42 3.16 3.85 -4.49
C GLY A 42 4.04 4.74 -3.61
N SER A 43 4.82 5.62 -4.26
CA SER A 43 5.69 6.56 -3.55
C SER A 43 4.87 7.60 -2.78
N VAL A 44 5.36 7.97 -1.59
CA VAL A 44 4.79 9.08 -0.78
C VAL A 44 4.88 10.44 -1.48
N ASP A 45 5.77 10.58 -2.45
CA ASP A 45 5.98 11.80 -3.24
C ASP A 45 5.07 11.85 -4.48
N SER A 46 4.27 10.81 -4.70
CA SER A 46 3.34 10.71 -5.82
C SER A 46 1.89 10.76 -5.34
N ILE A 47 1.00 11.24 -6.20
CA ILE A 47 -0.44 11.10 -5.96
C ILE A 47 -0.83 9.65 -6.27
N LEU A 48 -1.41 8.97 -5.27
CA LEU A 48 -1.94 7.62 -5.43
C LEU A 48 -3.38 7.72 -5.94
N ILE A 49 -3.65 7.10 -7.09
CA ILE A 49 -4.93 7.24 -7.80
C ILE A 49 -5.70 5.93 -7.77
N SER A 50 -6.94 5.96 -7.29
CA SER A 50 -7.90 4.86 -7.40
C SER A 50 -8.95 5.17 -8.48
N ARG A 51 -9.34 4.14 -9.22
CA ARG A 51 -10.44 4.19 -10.20
C ARG A 51 -11.42 3.08 -9.88
N ILE A 52 -12.64 3.45 -9.54
CA ILE A 52 -13.72 2.51 -9.22
C ILE A 52 -14.80 2.69 -10.26
N TYR A 53 -15.27 1.59 -10.81
CA TYR A 53 -16.33 1.53 -11.80
C TYR A 53 -17.64 1.18 -11.11
N CYS A 54 -18.71 1.87 -11.46
CA CYS A 54 -20.04 1.65 -10.89
C CYS A 54 -20.99 1.11 -11.94
N THR A 55 -21.57 -0.06 -11.71
CA THR A 55 -22.54 -0.70 -12.60
C THR A 55 -23.93 -0.61 -12.01
N ASN A 56 -24.89 -0.18 -12.83
CA ASN A 56 -26.31 -0.23 -12.52
C ASN A 56 -26.91 -1.57 -13.02
N ASN A 57 -27.25 -2.46 -12.09
CA ASN A 57 -27.82 -3.77 -12.38
C ASN A 57 -29.36 -3.75 -12.48
N SER A 58 -29.98 -2.59 -12.30
CA SER A 58 -31.45 -2.44 -12.37
C SER A 58 -31.94 -2.30 -13.81
N ALA A 59 -33.27 -2.36 -13.98
CA ALA A 59 -33.93 -2.21 -15.30
C ALA A 59 -34.22 -0.75 -15.68
N SER A 60 -33.84 0.24 -14.86
CA SER A 60 -34.07 1.66 -15.10
C SER A 60 -32.79 2.48 -14.84
N THR A 61 -32.74 3.70 -15.35
CA THR A 61 -31.63 4.63 -15.04
C THR A 61 -31.65 5.01 -13.57
N ILE A 62 -30.48 4.94 -12.91
CA ILE A 62 -30.26 5.38 -11.52
C ILE A 62 -29.39 6.63 -11.54
N ASN A 63 -29.77 7.65 -10.76
CA ASN A 63 -28.95 8.82 -10.50
C ASN A 63 -28.05 8.56 -9.30
N VAL A 64 -26.80 8.20 -9.55
CA VAL A 64 -25.87 7.80 -8.51
C VAL A 64 -25.16 9.00 -7.93
N ARG A 65 -25.08 9.03 -6.60
CA ARG A 65 -24.29 9.98 -5.80
C ARG A 65 -23.21 9.24 -5.02
N VAL A 66 -22.10 9.90 -4.71
CA VAL A 66 -21.01 9.32 -3.94
C VAL A 66 -20.82 10.10 -2.64
N LYS A 67 -20.66 9.37 -1.54
CA LYS A 67 -20.18 9.90 -0.26
C LYS A 67 -18.85 9.25 0.12
N LYS A 68 -17.95 10.01 0.77
CA LYS A 68 -16.72 9.50 1.36
C LYS A 68 -16.74 9.56 2.88
N GLU A 69 -16.02 8.65 3.50
CA GLU A 69 -15.80 8.58 4.93
C GLU A 69 -14.34 8.24 5.23
N TYR A 70 -13.71 8.98 6.13
CA TYR A 70 -12.36 8.68 6.60
C TYR A 70 -12.42 7.61 7.69
N ILE A 71 -11.95 6.39 7.37
CA ILE A 71 -11.90 5.26 8.32
C ILE A 71 -10.63 5.35 9.17
N SER A 72 -9.48 5.55 8.52
CA SER A 72 -8.19 5.75 9.17
C SER A 72 -7.33 6.62 8.26
N VAL A 73 -6.92 7.78 8.72
CA VAL A 73 -6.15 8.73 7.90
C VAL A 73 -4.94 9.23 8.67
N ILE A 74 -3.78 9.19 8.04
CA ILE A 74 -2.54 9.72 8.58
C ILE A 74 -2.64 11.24 8.63
N PRO A 75 -2.40 11.89 9.79
CA PRO A 75 -2.40 13.35 9.90
C PRO A 75 -1.41 13.99 8.91
N GLY A 76 -1.83 15.07 8.25
CA GLY A 76 -1.00 15.79 7.27
C GLY A 76 -1.11 15.26 5.83
N THR A 77 -1.81 14.15 5.61
CA THR A 77 -2.11 13.65 4.26
C THR A 77 -3.39 14.27 3.71
N TYR A 78 -3.58 14.20 2.39
CA TYR A 78 -4.67 14.89 1.71
C TYR A 78 -5.37 13.95 0.72
N ASN A 79 -6.72 13.95 0.72
CA ASN A 79 -7.52 13.17 -0.21
C ASN A 79 -8.58 14.03 -0.89
N THR A 80 -8.63 13.94 -2.21
CA THR A 80 -9.70 14.47 -3.05
C THR A 80 -10.39 13.33 -3.79
N TYR A 81 -11.57 13.58 -4.32
CA TYR A 81 -12.23 12.62 -5.20
C TYR A 81 -13.06 13.33 -6.27
N CYS A 82 -13.26 12.67 -7.39
CA CYS A 82 -14.15 13.11 -8.45
C CYS A 82 -15.35 12.16 -8.58
N TRP A 83 -16.52 12.72 -8.86
CA TRP A 83 -17.73 12.05 -9.33
C TRP A 83 -18.50 13.04 -10.18
N GLY A 84 -18.29 12.97 -11.51
CA GLY A 84 -18.73 14.00 -12.45
C GLY A 84 -17.96 15.31 -12.30
N ASN A 85 -17.92 15.89 -11.11
CA ASN A 85 -17.04 16.99 -10.71
C ASN A 85 -16.02 16.51 -9.67
N CYS A 86 -14.93 17.29 -9.49
CA CYS A 86 -13.93 16.98 -8.46
C CYS A 86 -14.20 17.81 -7.18
N TYR A 87 -13.97 17.18 -6.04
CA TYR A 87 -14.26 17.69 -4.70
C TYR A 87 -13.00 17.66 -3.84
N ASP A 88 -12.80 18.72 -3.08
CA ASP A 88 -11.68 18.81 -2.15
C ASP A 88 -11.84 17.91 -0.90
N SER A 89 -10.86 17.95 -0.02
CA SER A 89 -10.82 17.09 1.17
C SER A 89 -11.95 17.38 2.17
N SER A 90 -12.51 18.57 2.16
CA SER A 90 -13.57 19.02 3.10
C SER A 90 -14.97 18.58 2.68
N LEU A 91 -15.16 18.19 1.41
CA LEU A 91 -16.45 17.76 0.89
C LEU A 91 -16.60 16.25 0.97
N TYR A 92 -17.61 15.80 1.69
CA TYR A 92 -17.87 14.38 1.96
C TYR A 92 -18.92 13.76 1.04
N ILE A 93 -19.76 14.57 0.39
CA ILE A 93 -20.82 14.10 -0.51
C ILE A 93 -20.68 14.85 -1.83
N SER A 94 -20.79 14.12 -2.95
CA SER A 94 -20.77 14.74 -4.29
C SER A 94 -21.92 15.72 -4.46
N GLY A 95 -21.61 16.90 -4.98
CA GLY A 95 -22.62 17.96 -5.19
C GLY A 95 -23.59 17.66 -6.34
N ILE A 96 -23.21 16.74 -7.24
CA ILE A 96 -24.04 16.32 -8.37
C ILE A 96 -24.25 14.81 -8.36
N THR A 97 -25.24 14.35 -9.10
CA THR A 97 -25.44 12.93 -9.42
C THR A 97 -24.91 12.63 -10.83
N VAL A 98 -24.53 11.38 -11.08
CA VAL A 98 -24.22 10.86 -12.41
C VAL A 98 -25.28 9.84 -12.78
N PRO A 99 -26.02 10.04 -13.90
CA PRO A 99 -27.01 9.07 -14.36
C PRO A 99 -26.30 7.86 -14.98
N ILE A 100 -26.64 6.65 -14.50
CA ILE A 100 -26.15 5.38 -15.06
C ILE A 100 -27.36 4.64 -15.61
N GLY A 101 -27.38 4.38 -16.92
CA GLY A 101 -28.45 3.67 -17.60
C GLY A 101 -28.61 2.22 -17.12
N ALA A 102 -29.75 1.61 -17.37
CA ALA A 102 -30.03 0.21 -17.05
C ALA A 102 -28.95 -0.72 -17.63
N GLY A 103 -28.33 -1.57 -16.81
CA GLY A 103 -27.26 -2.47 -17.21
C GLY A 103 -25.94 -1.82 -17.61
N ALA A 104 -25.82 -0.49 -17.52
CA ALA A 104 -24.61 0.23 -17.89
C ALA A 104 -23.59 0.31 -16.75
N THR A 105 -22.30 0.46 -17.11
CA THR A 105 -21.20 0.68 -16.18
C THR A 105 -20.57 2.05 -16.46
N ASP A 106 -20.45 2.87 -15.42
CA ASP A 106 -19.63 4.07 -15.44
C ASP A 106 -18.18 3.71 -15.09
N THR A 107 -17.25 4.08 -15.98
CA THR A 107 -15.81 3.77 -15.82
C THR A 107 -14.93 5.02 -15.75
N SER A 108 -15.53 6.20 -15.78
CA SER A 108 -14.79 7.44 -15.99
C SER A 108 -15.02 8.52 -14.92
N ASN A 109 -16.18 8.53 -14.28
CA ASN A 109 -16.55 9.63 -13.40
C ASN A 109 -15.93 9.53 -12.00
N PHE A 110 -15.59 8.31 -11.51
CA PHE A 110 -14.95 8.17 -10.21
C PHE A 110 -13.42 8.13 -10.32
N ILE A 111 -12.79 9.04 -9.59
CA ILE A 111 -11.35 9.05 -9.32
C ILE A 111 -11.17 9.43 -7.87
N GLY A 112 -10.41 8.64 -7.12
CA GLY A 112 -9.97 8.99 -5.77
C GLY A 112 -8.47 9.28 -5.79
N ASP A 113 -8.08 10.47 -5.39
CA ASP A 113 -6.70 10.93 -5.33
C ASP A 113 -6.25 11.03 -3.87
N TYR A 114 -5.06 10.51 -3.57
CA TYR A 114 -4.46 10.60 -2.25
C TYR A 114 -3.01 11.06 -2.36
N ASN A 115 -2.69 12.12 -1.63
CA ASN A 115 -1.34 12.66 -1.52
C ASN A 115 -0.80 12.42 -0.10
N GLY A 116 0.26 11.64 0.00
CA GLY A 116 0.94 11.32 1.26
C GLY A 116 1.81 12.46 1.81
N HIS A 117 2.11 13.49 1.00
CA HIS A 117 2.97 14.63 1.38
C HIS A 117 4.31 14.19 1.99
N GLY A 118 4.93 13.14 1.42
CA GLY A 118 6.17 12.58 1.94
C GLY A 118 6.02 11.72 3.21
N ILE A 119 4.81 11.52 3.73
CA ILE A 119 4.56 10.76 4.97
C ILE A 119 4.27 9.29 4.63
N PRO A 120 5.10 8.34 5.06
CA PRO A 120 4.86 6.92 4.80
C PRO A 120 3.77 6.34 5.70
N GLY A 121 3.12 5.30 5.20
CA GLY A 121 2.09 4.56 5.91
C GLY A 121 0.83 4.37 5.09
N SER A 122 -0.28 3.98 5.74
CA SER A 122 -1.53 3.67 5.07
C SER A 122 -2.70 4.48 5.62
N SER A 123 -3.50 5.02 4.71
CA SER A 123 -4.79 5.66 5.00
C SER A 123 -5.91 4.88 4.33
N THR A 124 -7.04 4.71 5.00
CA THR A 124 -8.22 4.03 4.46
C THR A 124 -9.38 4.99 4.36
N ILE A 125 -9.94 5.10 3.17
CA ILE A 125 -11.09 5.97 2.86
C ILE A 125 -12.18 5.08 2.28
N LYS A 126 -13.38 5.16 2.84
CA LYS A 126 -14.55 4.48 2.35
C LYS A 126 -15.29 5.39 1.39
N TYR A 127 -15.61 4.87 0.20
CA TYR A 127 -16.50 5.51 -0.76
C TYR A 127 -17.76 4.67 -0.90
N THR A 128 -18.92 5.32 -0.77
CA THR A 128 -20.23 4.69 -0.90
C THR A 128 -20.97 5.34 -2.06
N PHE A 129 -21.40 4.50 -2.99
CA PHE A 129 -22.21 4.85 -4.16
C PHE A 129 -23.66 4.49 -3.84
N TYR A 130 -24.58 5.39 -4.04
CA TYR A 130 -25.99 5.18 -3.70
C TYR A 130 -26.93 5.84 -4.70
N ASP A 131 -28.14 5.30 -4.80
CA ASP A 131 -29.23 5.94 -5.54
C ASP A 131 -29.69 7.19 -4.79
N ASP A 132 -29.63 8.35 -5.45
CA ASP A 132 -30.07 9.62 -4.86
C ASP A 132 -31.58 9.61 -4.51
N ALA A 133 -32.38 8.83 -5.25
CA ALA A 133 -33.82 8.65 -4.98
C ALA A 133 -34.11 7.66 -3.85
N ASN A 134 -33.18 6.71 -3.58
CA ASN A 134 -33.30 5.69 -2.53
C ASN A 134 -31.94 5.48 -1.85
N PRO A 135 -31.50 6.33 -0.93
CA PRO A 135 -30.17 6.29 -0.32
C PRO A 135 -29.84 5.02 0.47
N THR A 136 -30.83 4.15 0.72
CA THR A 136 -30.59 2.84 1.35
C THR A 136 -30.13 1.77 0.34
N ASP A 137 -30.30 2.01 -0.97
CA ASP A 137 -29.74 1.20 -2.03
C ASP A 137 -28.32 1.70 -2.31
N GLU A 138 -27.37 1.16 -1.57
CA GLU A 138 -25.98 1.62 -1.58
C GLU A 138 -24.98 0.44 -1.66
N VAL A 139 -23.85 0.70 -2.27
CA VAL A 139 -22.70 -0.20 -2.33
C VAL A 139 -21.42 0.58 -1.98
N SER A 140 -20.49 -0.02 -1.28
CA SER A 140 -19.30 0.67 -0.83
C SER A 140 -18.00 -0.10 -1.04
N VAL A 141 -16.91 0.63 -1.07
CA VAL A 141 -15.55 0.13 -1.17
C VAL A 141 -14.64 0.88 -0.19
N ASN A 142 -13.74 0.15 0.46
CA ASN A 142 -12.66 0.72 1.24
C ASN A 142 -11.43 0.84 0.33
N VAL A 143 -10.94 2.03 0.10
CA VAL A 143 -9.68 2.23 -0.63
C VAL A 143 -8.58 2.51 0.38
N GLN A 144 -7.64 1.58 0.47
CA GLN A 144 -6.44 1.71 1.29
C GLN A 144 -5.30 2.24 0.44
N TYR A 145 -4.90 3.48 0.70
CA TYR A 145 -3.74 4.09 0.07
C TYR A 145 -2.52 3.86 0.94
N SER A 146 -1.53 3.15 0.41
CA SER A 146 -0.27 2.81 1.08
C SER A 146 0.89 3.55 0.43
N GLY A 147 1.31 4.62 1.08
CA GLY A 147 2.47 5.40 0.66
C GLY A 147 3.76 4.79 1.22
N THR A 148 4.70 4.51 0.34
CA THR A 148 6.04 4.03 0.71
C THR A 148 7.09 5.03 0.27
N VAL A 149 8.12 5.22 1.08
CA VAL A 149 9.32 5.94 0.62
C VAL A 149 10.06 5.06 -0.39
N GLY A 150 10.53 5.66 -1.47
CA GLY A 150 11.35 4.94 -2.46
C GLY A 150 12.64 4.42 -1.83
N LEU A 151 13.14 3.27 -2.30
CA LEU A 151 14.40 2.69 -1.80
C LEU A 151 15.57 3.68 -1.88
N ASP A 152 15.60 4.53 -2.90
CA ASP A 152 16.67 5.52 -3.07
C ASP A 152 16.61 6.63 -2.00
N VAL A 153 15.43 7.04 -1.54
CA VAL A 153 15.26 7.99 -0.42
C VAL A 153 15.69 7.33 0.89
N LEU A 154 15.27 6.10 1.17
CA LEU A 154 15.74 5.34 2.33
C LEU A 154 17.26 5.16 2.34
N LEU A 155 17.87 4.97 1.17
CA LEU A 155 19.30 4.78 1.04
C LEU A 155 20.11 6.07 1.27
N SER A 156 19.54 7.26 0.98
CA SER A 156 20.17 8.55 1.26
C SER A 156 20.32 8.83 2.75
N ASP A 157 19.42 8.26 3.57
CA ASP A 157 19.37 8.47 5.02
C ASP A 157 20.17 7.41 5.80
N VAL A 158 20.78 6.45 5.09
CA VAL A 158 21.68 5.48 5.69
C VAL A 158 23.02 6.13 6.03
N ASP A 159 23.33 6.22 7.31
CA ASP A 159 24.62 6.74 7.77
C ASP A 159 25.56 5.59 8.17
N PHE A 160 26.80 5.67 7.66
CA PHE A 160 27.87 4.74 8.00
C PHE A 160 29.19 5.49 8.19
N SER A 161 29.80 5.30 9.36
CA SER A 161 31.13 5.85 9.61
C SER A 161 32.20 5.23 8.69
N ALA A 162 33.32 5.88 8.59
CA ALA A 162 34.54 5.25 8.06
C ALA A 162 34.95 4.07 8.98
N ALA A 163 35.65 3.10 8.38
CA ALA A 163 36.27 2.00 9.11
C ALA A 163 37.29 2.53 10.12
N TYR A 164 37.23 2.15 11.37
CA TYR A 164 38.16 2.56 12.42
C TYR A 164 38.55 1.41 13.34
N PRO A 165 39.88 1.23 13.61
CA PRO A 165 40.99 1.91 12.97
C PRO A 165 41.18 1.51 11.50
N ASN A 166 41.78 2.39 10.70
CA ASN A 166 42.21 2.08 9.34
C ASN A 166 43.52 2.81 9.06
N PRO A 167 44.67 2.13 9.03
CA PRO A 167 44.91 0.69 8.99
C PRO A 167 44.42 -0.06 10.25
N ALA A 168 43.85 -1.25 10.04
CA ALA A 168 43.42 -2.13 11.09
C ALA A 168 44.43 -3.25 11.38
N THR A 169 44.55 -3.65 12.66
CA THR A 169 45.41 -4.77 13.06
C THR A 169 44.58 -6.02 13.35
N ASN A 170 43.86 -6.04 14.49
CA ASN A 170 43.14 -7.18 15.00
C ASN A 170 41.62 -7.09 14.79
N GLN A 171 41.10 -5.88 14.66
CA GLN A 171 39.69 -5.61 14.48
C GLN A 171 39.49 -4.25 13.79
N VAL A 172 38.30 -4.12 13.18
CA VAL A 172 37.79 -2.88 12.61
C VAL A 172 36.37 -2.68 13.08
N SER A 173 35.97 -1.44 13.29
CA SER A 173 34.60 -1.09 13.71
C SER A 173 33.97 -0.05 12.82
N PHE A 174 32.66 -0.05 12.79
CA PHE A 174 31.79 0.85 12.02
C PHE A 174 30.63 1.26 12.91
N ASN A 175 30.34 2.55 13.02
CA ASN A 175 29.08 3.03 13.57
C ASN A 175 28.09 3.17 12.42
N TYR A 176 26.81 2.92 12.68
CA TYR A 176 25.77 3.01 11.67
C TYR A 176 24.45 3.51 12.26
N SER A 177 23.64 4.11 11.39
CA SER A 177 22.24 4.44 11.63
C SER A 177 21.44 4.12 10.37
N LEU A 178 20.38 3.33 10.52
CA LEU A 178 19.51 2.88 9.44
C LEU A 178 18.12 3.50 9.64
N PRO A 179 17.49 4.08 8.62
CA PRO A 179 16.13 4.56 8.71
C PRO A 179 15.14 3.40 8.87
N VAL A 180 13.97 3.71 9.41
CA VAL A 180 12.84 2.77 9.53
C VAL A 180 12.42 2.29 8.14
N GLY A 181 12.17 0.98 7.98
CA GLY A 181 11.75 0.38 6.70
C GLY A 181 12.87 -0.35 5.95
N ILE A 182 14.13 -0.33 6.45
CA ILE A 182 15.18 -1.23 5.96
C ILE A 182 14.99 -2.59 6.60
N SER A 183 14.81 -3.62 5.76
CA SER A 183 14.58 -5.00 6.20
C SER A 183 15.85 -5.83 6.29
N GLU A 184 16.87 -5.48 5.52
CA GLU A 184 18.15 -6.19 5.48
C GLU A 184 19.31 -5.23 5.21
N ALA A 185 20.32 -5.27 6.08
CA ALA A 185 21.57 -4.56 5.86
C ALA A 185 22.77 -5.42 6.26
N SER A 186 23.91 -5.22 5.60
CA SER A 186 25.15 -5.94 5.92
C SER A 186 26.40 -5.15 5.53
N ILE A 187 27.50 -5.42 6.23
CA ILE A 187 28.83 -5.02 5.82
C ILE A 187 29.55 -6.23 5.26
N ILE A 188 30.13 -6.08 4.08
CA ILE A 188 30.89 -7.12 3.38
C ILE A 188 32.31 -6.61 3.15
N ILE A 189 33.33 -7.38 3.58
CA ILE A 189 34.73 -7.13 3.26
C ILE A 189 35.15 -8.07 2.14
N ARG A 190 35.78 -7.53 1.10
CA ARG A 190 36.28 -8.24 -0.06
C ARG A 190 37.78 -8.01 -0.23
N ASP A 191 38.47 -9.03 -0.77
CA ASP A 191 39.85 -8.88 -1.23
C ASP A 191 39.93 -8.06 -2.54
N ILE A 192 41.14 -7.84 -3.04
CA ILE A 192 41.38 -7.09 -4.29
C ILE A 192 40.86 -7.81 -5.55
N LEU A 193 40.55 -9.11 -5.46
CA LEU A 193 39.95 -9.90 -6.54
C LEU A 193 38.42 -9.89 -6.48
N GLY A 194 37.83 -9.26 -5.45
CA GLY A 194 36.38 -9.17 -5.25
C GLY A 194 35.77 -10.33 -4.45
N ASN A 195 36.58 -11.29 -3.98
CA ASN A 195 36.08 -12.39 -3.16
C ASN A 195 35.63 -11.89 -1.79
N THR A 196 34.48 -12.32 -1.33
CA THR A 196 33.99 -12.00 0.01
C THR A 196 34.81 -12.77 1.05
N VAL A 197 35.54 -12.03 1.89
CA VAL A 197 36.34 -12.60 3.01
C VAL A 197 35.64 -12.49 4.35
N LYS A 198 34.75 -11.50 4.52
CA LYS A 198 33.92 -11.32 5.72
C LYS A 198 32.56 -10.74 5.35
N LYS A 199 31.52 -11.14 6.10
CA LYS A 199 30.19 -10.53 6.08
C LYS A 199 29.66 -10.45 7.50
N SER A 200 29.04 -9.32 7.85
CA SER A 200 28.31 -9.11 9.10
C SER A 200 26.95 -8.57 8.79
N LEU A 201 25.89 -9.23 9.29
CA LEU A 201 24.53 -8.72 9.20
C LEU A 201 24.32 -7.61 10.22
N ILE A 202 23.43 -6.70 9.91
CA ILE A 202 22.98 -5.61 10.77
C ILE A 202 21.53 -5.88 11.10
N THR A 203 21.23 -6.02 12.40
CA THR A 203 19.90 -6.41 12.92
C THR A 203 19.20 -5.25 13.62
N ASP A 204 19.95 -4.26 14.07
CA ASP A 204 19.43 -3.11 14.82
C ASP A 204 19.42 -1.85 13.93
N GLN A 205 18.59 -0.87 14.25
CA GLN A 205 18.52 0.38 13.48
C GLN A 205 19.74 1.29 13.68
N GLU A 206 20.37 1.24 14.84
CA GLU A 206 21.59 2.01 15.13
C GLU A 206 22.53 1.21 15.99
N GLY A 207 23.82 1.46 15.87
CA GLY A 207 24.81 0.80 16.70
C GLY A 207 26.22 0.82 16.15
N LYS A 208 27.01 -0.13 16.68
CA LYS A 208 28.40 -0.34 16.32
C LYS A 208 28.66 -1.80 15.98
N ILE A 209 29.20 -2.05 14.80
CA ILE A 209 29.71 -3.35 14.38
C ILE A 209 31.20 -3.43 14.61
N VAL A 210 31.67 -4.54 15.19
CA VAL A 210 33.09 -4.84 15.35
C VAL A 210 33.39 -6.14 14.59
N MET A 211 34.25 -6.08 13.60
CA MET A 211 34.68 -7.24 12.81
C MET A 211 36.12 -7.62 13.16
N ASN A 212 36.33 -8.89 13.49
CA ASN A 212 37.67 -9.43 13.73
C ASN A 212 38.42 -9.54 12.39
N THR A 213 39.65 -9.05 12.34
CA THR A 213 40.50 -9.06 11.13
C THR A 213 41.78 -9.90 11.32
N LYS A 214 41.93 -10.63 12.43
CA LYS A 214 43.15 -11.39 12.77
C LYS A 214 43.49 -12.48 11.74
N ASP A 215 42.51 -13.01 11.05
CA ASP A 215 42.65 -14.03 10.02
C ASP A 215 42.88 -13.47 8.60
N LEU A 216 42.81 -12.14 8.44
CA LEU A 216 43.12 -11.48 7.18
C LEU A 216 44.62 -11.22 7.08
N THR A 217 45.24 -11.41 5.92
CA THR A 217 46.62 -11.08 5.66
C THR A 217 46.84 -9.58 5.54
N ASN A 218 48.08 -9.11 5.77
CA ASN A 218 48.40 -7.71 5.51
C ASN A 218 48.13 -7.38 4.04
N GLY A 219 47.46 -6.26 3.81
CA GLY A 219 47.11 -5.86 2.44
C GLY A 219 45.92 -4.92 2.35
N MET A 220 45.48 -4.72 1.13
CA MET A 220 44.35 -3.86 0.80
C MET A 220 43.08 -4.71 0.60
N TYR A 221 42.00 -4.24 1.21
CA TYR A 221 40.67 -4.78 1.12
C TYR A 221 39.67 -3.67 0.78
N PHE A 222 38.49 -4.03 0.37
CA PHE A 222 37.36 -3.13 0.22
C PHE A 222 36.25 -3.58 1.15
N TYR A 223 35.66 -2.66 1.89
CA TYR A 223 34.41 -2.92 2.59
C TYR A 223 33.25 -2.22 1.89
N SER A 224 32.13 -2.91 1.79
CA SER A 224 30.91 -2.42 1.17
C SER A 224 29.76 -2.51 2.14
N VAL A 225 28.90 -1.50 2.14
CA VAL A 225 27.62 -1.51 2.83
C VAL A 225 26.55 -1.91 1.82
N VAL A 226 25.80 -2.94 2.12
CA VAL A 226 24.72 -3.47 1.29
C VAL A 226 23.42 -3.38 2.07
N VAL A 227 22.40 -2.77 1.48
CA VAL A 227 21.08 -2.57 2.06
C VAL A 227 20.03 -3.05 1.05
N ASN A 228 19.14 -3.95 1.47
CA ASN A 228 18.13 -4.57 0.61
C ASN A 228 18.72 -5.03 -0.74
N GLU A 229 19.83 -5.78 -0.66
CA GLU A 229 20.60 -6.30 -1.80
C GLU A 229 21.32 -5.25 -2.67
N LYS A 230 21.14 -3.95 -2.42
CA LYS A 230 21.78 -2.87 -3.16
C LYS A 230 23.05 -2.38 -2.44
N MET A 231 24.17 -2.33 -3.16
CA MET A 231 25.42 -1.75 -2.64
C MET A 231 25.31 -0.22 -2.62
N ILE A 232 25.36 0.37 -1.43
CA ILE A 232 25.23 1.83 -1.24
C ILE A 232 26.58 2.55 -1.12
N SER A 233 27.60 1.85 -0.64
CA SER A 233 28.96 2.41 -0.60
C SER A 233 30.01 1.33 -0.67
N SER A 234 31.20 1.68 -1.19
CA SER A 234 32.40 0.83 -1.13
C SER A 234 33.61 1.72 -0.83
N ARG A 235 34.42 1.33 0.16
CA ARG A 235 35.59 2.10 0.62
C ARG A 235 36.76 1.17 0.91
N LYS A 236 37.98 1.75 0.89
CA LYS A 236 39.22 1.03 1.16
C LYS A 236 39.40 0.73 2.63
N LEU A 237 39.83 -0.49 2.96
CA LEU A 237 40.31 -0.94 4.26
C LEU A 237 41.75 -1.47 4.11
N VAL A 238 42.64 -1.06 4.96
CA VAL A 238 44.03 -1.54 4.99
C VAL A 238 44.23 -2.37 6.23
N ILE A 239 44.80 -3.57 6.08
CA ILE A 239 45.24 -4.44 7.19
C ILE A 239 46.76 -4.32 7.27
N SER A 240 47.24 -3.95 8.43
CA SER A 240 48.68 -3.80 8.70
C SER A 240 48.97 -4.25 10.12
N ARG A 241 49.90 -5.15 10.28
CA ARG A 241 50.39 -5.69 11.56
C ARG A 241 51.91 -5.50 11.62
#